data_67fb8da2612d10956c352e07b0ce5931
#
_entry.id   67fb8da2612d10956c352e07b0ce5931
#
_cell.length_a   1.000
_cell.length_b   1.000
_cell.length_c   1.000
_cell.angle_alpha   90.00
_cell.angle_beta   90.00
_cell.angle_gamma   90.00
#
_symmetry.space_group_name_H-M   'P 1'
#
loop_
_entity.id
_entity.type
_entity.pdbx_description
1 polymer ?
#
loop_
_entity_poly.entity_id
_entity_poly.type
_entity_poly.pdbx_seq_one_letter_code
_entity_poly.pdbx_strand_id
1 'polypeptide(L)'
;MPTESETSSRPKIRAIYVRDEPRVAFAATLQNGFTVINTHLSFVPGVNIRQLNNLKRWAGQIARETNTIPIILGDLNLPKGIPAIGSKWKSLVNQNTYPSWGAKIQFDYILADDLSGYQVTDRKTIKTGVSDHLPLRIELVRTHK
;
A
#
# COMPACT_ATOMS: atom_id res chain seq x y z
N MET A 1 -27.65 -32.75 -46.93
CA MET A 1 -27.90 -32.60 -45.48
C MET A 1 -26.82 -31.66 -44.95
N PRO A 2 -27.13 -30.43 -44.63
CA PRO A 2 -26.12 -29.56 -43.99
C PRO A 2 -26.13 -29.84 -42.49
N THR A 3 -24.95 -30.06 -41.97
CA THR A 3 -24.68 -30.20 -40.54
C THR A 3 -24.78 -28.84 -39.88
N GLU A 4 -25.63 -28.72 -38.86
CA GLU A 4 -25.73 -27.56 -38.00
C GLU A 4 -24.42 -27.36 -37.20
N SER A 5 -23.79 -26.23 -37.44
CA SER A 5 -22.66 -25.77 -36.60
C SER A 5 -23.22 -25.17 -35.29
N GLU A 6 -23.02 -25.84 -34.18
CA GLU A 6 -23.23 -25.29 -32.86
C GLU A 6 -22.32 -24.05 -32.64
N THR A 7 -22.90 -22.88 -32.72
CA THR A 7 -22.27 -21.65 -32.29
C THR A 7 -22.31 -21.61 -30.77
N SER A 8 -21.20 -22.04 -30.16
CA SER A 8 -20.91 -21.81 -28.73
C SER A 8 -20.87 -20.31 -28.46
N SER A 9 -21.95 -19.76 -27.95
CA SER A 9 -22.00 -18.39 -27.47
C SER A 9 -21.28 -18.29 -26.13
N ARG A 10 -20.00 -17.94 -26.16
CA ARG A 10 -19.28 -17.55 -24.95
C ARG A 10 -19.96 -16.33 -24.33
N PRO A 11 -20.27 -16.35 -23.03
CA PRO A 11 -20.84 -15.18 -22.39
C PRO A 11 -19.84 -14.00 -22.52
N LYS A 12 -20.28 -12.92 -23.17
CA LYS A 12 -19.54 -11.68 -23.24
C LYS A 12 -19.54 -11.08 -21.82
N ILE A 13 -18.46 -11.30 -21.07
CA ILE A 13 -18.23 -10.58 -19.82
C ILE A 13 -18.07 -9.12 -20.21
N ARG A 14 -19.13 -8.33 -20.00
CA ARG A 14 -19.02 -6.87 -20.04
C ARG A 14 -18.12 -6.46 -18.88
N ALA A 15 -16.86 -6.12 -19.16
CA ALA A 15 -16.02 -5.45 -18.19
C ALA A 15 -16.73 -4.15 -17.79
N ILE A 16 -17.20 -4.08 -16.55
CA ILE A 16 -17.70 -2.85 -15.98
C ILE A 16 -16.45 -1.96 -15.83
N TYR A 17 -16.30 -0.99 -16.72
CA TYR A 17 -15.23 -0.01 -16.66
C TYR A 17 -15.57 0.98 -15.55
N VAL A 18 -15.10 0.71 -14.33
CA VAL A 18 -15.15 1.70 -13.26
C VAL A 18 -14.10 2.76 -13.59
N ARG A 19 -14.55 3.96 -13.96
CA ARG A 19 -13.67 5.10 -14.20
C ARG A 19 -13.13 5.55 -12.84
N ASP A 20 -11.86 5.29 -12.61
CA ASP A 20 -11.13 5.74 -11.43
C ASP A 20 -10.13 6.83 -11.83
N GLU A 21 -9.82 7.71 -10.90
CA GLU A 21 -8.81 8.75 -11.13
C GLU A 21 -7.41 8.14 -11.18
N PRO A 22 -6.52 8.64 -12.04
CA PRO A 22 -5.12 8.24 -12.06
C PRO A 22 -4.48 8.48 -10.69
N ARG A 23 -3.78 7.46 -10.18
CA ARG A 23 -3.03 7.55 -8.92
C ARG A 23 -1.55 7.61 -9.19
N VAL A 24 -0.84 8.35 -8.37
CA VAL A 24 0.59 8.58 -8.49
C VAL A 24 1.29 8.02 -7.25
N ALA A 25 2.46 7.45 -7.45
CA ALA A 25 3.39 7.12 -6.38
C ALA A 25 4.68 7.91 -6.57
N PHE A 26 5.18 8.48 -5.49
CA PHE A 26 6.42 9.25 -5.46
C PHE A 26 7.46 8.51 -4.63
N ALA A 27 8.66 8.30 -5.19
CA ALA A 27 9.76 7.62 -4.51
C ALA A 27 10.93 8.59 -4.27
N ALA A 28 11.47 8.56 -3.06
CA ALA A 28 12.66 9.30 -2.67
C ALA A 28 13.68 8.37 -2.01
N THR A 29 14.86 8.26 -2.59
CA THR A 29 15.98 7.53 -2.00
C THR A 29 16.75 8.47 -1.07
N LEU A 30 16.90 8.04 0.18
CA LEU A 30 17.52 8.81 1.24
C LEU A 30 18.97 8.35 1.49
N GLN A 31 19.82 9.24 1.95
CA GLN A 31 21.23 8.94 2.26
C GLN A 31 21.41 7.94 3.42
N ASN A 32 20.38 7.77 4.25
CA ASN A 32 20.41 6.84 5.39
C ASN A 32 20.10 5.39 5.02
N GLY A 33 20.02 5.05 3.73
CA GLY A 33 19.80 3.68 3.26
C GLY A 33 18.34 3.27 3.09
N PHE A 34 17.40 4.20 3.11
CA PHE A 34 15.99 3.94 2.84
C PHE A 34 15.53 4.54 1.51
N THR A 35 14.61 3.86 0.85
CA THR A 35 13.77 4.46 -0.21
C THR A 35 12.34 4.55 0.29
N VAL A 36 11.85 5.76 0.42
CA VAL A 36 10.49 6.05 0.88
C VAL A 36 9.60 6.27 -0.32
N ILE A 37 8.49 5.54 -0.38
CA ILE A 37 7.51 5.61 -1.47
C ILE A 37 6.17 6.04 -0.89
N ASN A 38 5.70 7.20 -1.29
CA ASN A 38 4.42 7.76 -0.86
C ASN A 38 3.37 7.63 -1.96
N THR A 39 2.15 7.29 -1.58
CA THR A 39 1.02 7.14 -2.50
C THR A 39 -0.31 7.35 -1.81
N HIS A 40 -1.34 7.61 -2.62
CA HIS A 40 -2.74 7.53 -2.23
C HIS A 40 -3.45 6.64 -3.26
N LEU A 41 -3.80 5.42 -2.87
CA LEU A 41 -4.42 4.44 -3.77
C LEU A 41 -5.90 4.72 -4.01
N SER A 42 -6.46 4.07 -5.02
CA SER A 42 -7.88 4.09 -5.29
C SER A 42 -8.70 3.62 -4.09
N PHE A 43 -9.89 4.20 -3.91
CA PHE A 43 -10.88 3.68 -2.98
C PHE A 43 -11.75 2.55 -3.58
N VAL A 44 -11.57 2.25 -4.89
CA VAL A 44 -12.33 1.19 -5.58
C VAL A 44 -11.79 -0.18 -5.20
N PRO A 45 -12.61 -1.07 -4.61
CA PRO A 45 -12.19 -2.41 -4.24
C PRO A 45 -11.62 -3.20 -5.43
N GLY A 46 -10.52 -3.89 -5.22
CA GLY A 46 -9.80 -4.64 -6.25
C GLY A 46 -8.86 -3.78 -7.09
N VAL A 47 -9.19 -2.54 -7.40
CA VAL A 47 -8.29 -1.60 -8.07
C VAL A 47 -7.14 -1.24 -7.14
N ASN A 48 -7.44 -0.87 -5.88
CA ASN A 48 -6.44 -0.57 -4.85
C ASN A 48 -5.51 -1.76 -4.57
N ILE A 49 -6.04 -3.00 -4.52
CA ILE A 49 -5.22 -4.20 -4.33
C ILE A 49 -4.23 -4.38 -5.50
N ARG A 50 -4.70 -4.22 -6.73
CA ARG A 50 -3.86 -4.31 -7.92
C ARG A 50 -2.79 -3.21 -7.93
N GLN A 51 -3.16 -1.98 -7.58
CA GLN A 51 -2.25 -0.85 -7.47
C GLN A 51 -1.18 -1.14 -6.41
N LEU A 52 -1.57 -1.64 -5.23
CA LEU A 52 -0.62 -1.99 -4.17
C LEU A 52 0.35 -3.09 -4.60
N ASN A 53 -0.12 -4.13 -5.28
CA ASN A 53 0.75 -5.21 -5.77
C ASN A 53 1.76 -4.71 -6.81
N ASN A 54 1.36 -3.80 -7.69
CA ASN A 54 2.26 -3.14 -8.64
C ASN A 54 3.30 -2.29 -7.90
N LEU A 55 2.85 -1.53 -6.90
CA LEU A 55 3.70 -0.67 -6.09
C LEU A 55 4.77 -1.47 -5.33
N LYS A 56 4.39 -2.60 -4.72
CA LYS A 56 5.33 -3.50 -4.04
C LYS A 56 6.40 -4.05 -4.98
N ARG A 57 6.02 -4.42 -6.21
CA ARG A 57 6.99 -4.88 -7.21
C ARG A 57 7.96 -3.77 -7.61
N TRP A 58 7.47 -2.58 -7.86
CA TRP A 58 8.27 -1.41 -8.19
C TRP A 58 9.19 -1.01 -7.02
N ALA A 59 8.68 -1.01 -5.79
CA ALA A 59 9.47 -0.77 -4.59
C ALA A 59 10.64 -1.75 -4.45
N GLY A 60 10.38 -3.04 -4.67
CA GLY A 60 11.43 -4.07 -4.65
C GLY A 60 12.46 -3.91 -5.78
N GLN A 61 12.06 -3.41 -6.94
CA GLN A 61 12.97 -3.09 -8.02
C GLN A 61 13.90 -1.92 -7.64
N ILE A 62 13.34 -0.80 -7.20
CA ILE A 62 14.13 0.37 -6.77
C ILE A 62 15.10 -0.02 -5.66
N ALA A 63 14.63 -0.78 -4.67
CA ALA A 63 15.47 -1.21 -3.55
C ALA A 63 16.70 -2.00 -4.00
N ARG A 64 16.54 -2.90 -4.98
CA ARG A 64 17.67 -3.65 -5.55
C ARG A 64 18.63 -2.76 -6.35
N GLU A 65 18.10 -1.81 -7.13
CA GLU A 65 18.89 -0.89 -7.94
C GLU A 65 19.70 0.10 -7.09
N THR A 66 19.13 0.52 -5.96
CA THR A 66 19.73 1.52 -5.07
C THR A 66 20.39 0.94 -3.82
N ASN A 67 20.28 -0.38 -3.60
CA ASN A 67 20.74 -1.07 -2.38
C ASN A 67 20.17 -0.41 -1.10
N THR A 68 18.87 -0.18 -1.09
CA THR A 68 18.15 0.47 0.03
C THR A 68 17.01 -0.41 0.55
N ILE A 69 16.50 -0.06 1.72
CA ILE A 69 15.31 -0.67 2.32
C ILE A 69 14.08 0.12 1.86
N PRO A 70 13.12 -0.50 1.14
CA PRO A 70 11.94 0.19 0.66
C PRO A 70 10.88 0.29 1.76
N ILE A 71 10.31 1.47 1.91
CA ILE A 71 9.17 1.75 2.79
C ILE A 71 8.05 2.37 1.96
N ILE A 72 6.88 1.73 1.95
CA ILE A 72 5.67 2.27 1.32
C ILE A 72 4.82 2.91 2.41
N LEU A 73 4.39 4.14 2.19
CA LEU A 73 3.53 4.87 3.11
C LEU A 73 2.45 5.66 2.38
N GLY A 74 1.36 5.91 3.10
CA GLY A 74 0.24 6.72 2.61
C GLY A 74 -1.13 6.08 2.86
N ASP A 75 -2.16 6.72 2.31
CA ASP A 75 -3.52 6.22 2.31
C ASP A 75 -3.67 5.12 1.23
N LEU A 76 -3.79 3.88 1.68
CA LEU A 76 -3.95 2.75 0.79
C LEU A 76 -5.42 2.41 0.51
N ASN A 77 -6.36 3.06 1.18
CA ASN A 77 -7.79 2.79 1.08
C ASN A 77 -8.15 1.28 1.21
N LEU A 78 -7.39 0.56 2.03
CA LEU A 78 -7.55 -0.88 2.27
C LEU A 78 -7.83 -1.14 3.75
N PRO A 79 -8.75 -2.05 4.07
CA PRO A 79 -9.00 -2.46 5.45
C PRO A 79 -7.77 -3.06 6.12
N LYS A 80 -7.76 -2.99 7.45
CA LYS A 80 -6.69 -3.53 8.29
C LYS A 80 -6.38 -4.99 7.95
N GLY A 81 -5.10 -5.29 7.82
CA GLY A 81 -4.59 -6.63 7.49
C GLY A 81 -4.46 -6.90 5.99
N ILE A 82 -5.31 -6.33 5.14
CA ILE A 82 -5.30 -6.59 3.69
C ILE A 82 -3.93 -6.25 3.06
N PRO A 83 -3.27 -5.13 3.38
CA PRO A 83 -1.99 -4.81 2.75
C PRO A 83 -0.87 -5.83 2.98
N ALA A 84 -0.97 -6.66 4.02
CA ALA A 84 0.04 -7.65 4.37
C ALA A 84 -0.24 -9.05 3.78
N ILE A 85 -1.47 -9.32 3.34
CA ILE A 85 -1.88 -10.66 2.89
C ILE A 85 -1.04 -11.13 1.70
N GLY A 86 -0.59 -12.40 1.78
CA GLY A 86 0.10 -13.09 0.69
C GLY A 86 1.45 -12.49 0.31
N SER A 87 2.06 -11.68 1.17
CA SER A 87 3.33 -11.02 0.87
C SER A 87 4.26 -10.98 2.09
N LYS A 88 5.54 -10.69 1.84
CA LYS A 88 6.53 -10.42 2.91
C LYS A 88 6.31 -9.07 3.61
N TRP A 89 5.56 -8.18 2.97
CA TRP A 89 5.31 -6.84 3.47
C TRP A 89 4.49 -6.87 4.75
N LYS A 90 4.91 -6.10 5.73
CA LYS A 90 4.27 -5.98 7.05
C LYS A 90 3.88 -4.54 7.32
N SER A 91 2.76 -4.34 7.99
CA SER A 91 2.41 -3.03 8.54
C SER A 91 3.26 -2.77 9.79
N LEU A 92 4.01 -1.67 9.77
CA LEU A 92 4.87 -1.26 10.88
C LEU A 92 4.07 -0.57 11.99
N VAL A 93 2.85 -0.15 11.71
CA VAL A 93 1.94 0.48 12.66
C VAL A 93 0.51 -0.03 12.40
N ASN A 94 -0.18 -0.38 13.47
CA ASN A 94 -1.55 -0.91 13.44
C ASN A 94 -2.44 -0.02 14.31
N GLN A 95 -2.75 1.18 13.81
CA GLN A 95 -3.61 2.16 14.49
C GLN A 95 -4.67 2.67 13.54
N ASN A 96 -5.86 2.92 14.05
CA ASN A 96 -6.92 3.53 13.27
C ASN A 96 -6.57 5.00 12.97
N THR A 97 -6.86 5.43 11.75
CA THR A 97 -6.51 6.77 11.25
C THR A 97 -7.71 7.58 10.81
N TYR A 98 -8.85 6.94 10.56
CA TYR A 98 -10.03 7.59 10.02
C TYR A 98 -11.30 7.25 10.80
N PRO A 99 -12.23 8.19 10.98
CA PRO A 99 -12.04 9.64 10.84
C PRO A 99 -11.25 10.21 12.03
N SER A 100 -10.55 11.33 11.84
CA SER A 100 -9.63 11.89 12.86
C SER A 100 -10.30 12.28 14.18
N TRP A 101 -11.60 12.57 14.19
CA TRP A 101 -12.37 12.92 15.39
C TRP A 101 -12.88 11.72 16.19
N GLY A 102 -12.66 10.50 15.69
CA GLY A 102 -13.10 9.26 16.37
C GLY A 102 -12.67 8.04 15.56
N ALA A 103 -11.36 7.87 15.37
CA ALA A 103 -10.78 6.90 14.46
C ALA A 103 -11.21 5.46 14.74
N LYS A 104 -11.86 4.83 13.76
CA LYS A 104 -12.38 3.46 13.81
C LYS A 104 -11.79 2.54 12.73
N ILE A 105 -11.22 3.13 11.68
CA ILE A 105 -10.73 2.42 10.50
C ILE A 105 -9.27 2.81 10.28
N GLN A 106 -8.45 1.84 9.87
CA GLN A 106 -7.10 2.09 9.39
C GLN A 106 -7.12 2.08 7.87
N PHE A 107 -6.83 3.23 7.23
CA PHE A 107 -6.61 3.37 5.80
C PHE A 107 -5.19 3.76 5.45
N ASP A 108 -4.50 4.39 6.42
CA ASP A 108 -3.13 4.84 6.28
C ASP A 108 -2.16 3.78 6.81
N TYR A 109 -1.08 3.57 6.10
CA TYR A 109 -0.11 2.52 6.39
C TYR A 109 1.32 3.01 6.25
N ILE A 110 2.21 2.33 6.97
CA ILE A 110 3.65 2.33 6.75
C ILE A 110 4.04 0.87 6.62
N LEU A 111 4.45 0.45 5.42
CA LEU A 111 4.76 -0.93 5.09
C LEU A 111 6.25 -1.09 4.80
N ALA A 112 6.83 -2.19 5.25
CA ALA A 112 8.15 -2.67 4.83
C ALA A 112 8.13 -4.19 4.65
N ASP A 113 8.99 -4.75 3.79
CA ASP A 113 9.14 -6.20 3.62
C ASP A 113 10.26 -6.76 4.51
N ASP A 114 11.36 -6.04 4.64
CA ASP A 114 12.50 -6.39 5.49
C ASP A 114 13.08 -5.13 6.15
N LEU A 115 13.19 -5.17 7.47
CA LEU A 115 13.85 -4.15 8.28
C LEU A 115 15.15 -4.68 8.90
N SER A 116 15.87 -5.56 8.19
CA SER A 116 17.13 -6.13 8.68
C SER A 116 18.08 -5.04 9.22
N GLY A 117 18.44 -5.16 10.50
CA GLY A 117 19.28 -4.18 11.19
C GLY A 117 18.54 -2.98 11.76
N TYR A 118 17.19 -2.96 11.74
CA TYR A 118 16.38 -1.92 12.36
C TYR A 118 15.21 -2.49 13.15
N GLN A 119 14.81 -1.77 14.19
CA GLN A 119 13.59 -2.05 14.95
C GLN A 119 12.72 -0.80 15.06
N VAL A 120 11.41 -1.00 15.14
CA VAL A 120 10.45 0.08 15.38
C VAL A 120 10.33 0.30 16.89
N THR A 121 10.70 1.47 17.38
CA THR A 121 10.74 1.80 18.81
C THR A 121 9.55 2.68 19.24
N ASP A 122 8.99 3.46 18.33
CA ASP A 122 7.80 4.28 18.58
C ASP A 122 6.80 4.12 17.44
N ARG A 123 5.51 4.10 17.77
CA ARG A 123 4.39 4.01 16.84
C ARG A 123 3.25 4.82 17.38
N LYS A 124 2.84 5.87 16.68
CA LYS A 124 1.73 6.70 17.12
C LYS A 124 0.96 7.40 16.00
N THR A 125 -0.27 7.76 16.33
CA THR A 125 -1.06 8.76 15.62
C THR A 125 -0.99 10.07 16.38
N ILE A 126 -1.15 11.19 15.67
CA ILE A 126 -1.09 12.53 16.26
C ILE A 126 -2.36 13.27 15.83
N LYS A 127 -3.08 13.88 16.80
CA LYS A 127 -4.18 14.77 16.47
C LYS A 127 -3.64 16.13 16.06
N THR A 128 -3.76 16.46 14.78
CA THR A 128 -3.31 17.75 14.24
C THR A 128 -4.45 18.75 14.03
N GLY A 129 -5.69 18.26 13.86
CA GLY A 129 -6.86 19.07 13.55
C GLY A 129 -6.92 19.64 12.14
N VAL A 130 -6.00 19.27 11.27
CA VAL A 130 -5.88 19.80 9.89
C VAL A 130 -6.33 18.83 8.81
N SER A 131 -6.71 17.60 9.17
CA SER A 131 -7.14 16.56 8.25
C SER A 131 -8.21 15.69 8.90
N ASP A 132 -9.05 15.08 8.11
CA ASP A 132 -9.98 14.02 8.50
C ASP A 132 -9.29 12.66 8.73
N HIS A 133 -7.99 12.56 8.38
CA HIS A 133 -7.12 11.45 8.76
C HIS A 133 -6.15 11.84 9.89
N LEU A 134 -5.77 10.86 10.71
CA LEU A 134 -4.70 11.01 11.67
C LEU A 134 -3.37 10.62 11.02
N PRO A 135 -2.33 11.47 11.06
CA PRO A 135 -1.02 11.10 10.57
C PRO A 135 -0.40 9.99 11.40
N LEU A 136 0.31 9.08 10.73
CA LEU A 136 1.09 8.02 11.35
C LEU A 136 2.54 8.44 11.48
N ARG A 137 3.12 8.13 12.64
CA ARG A 137 4.56 8.27 12.89
C ARG A 137 5.13 6.96 13.39
N ILE A 138 6.30 6.61 12.87
CA ILE A 138 7.15 5.57 13.44
C ILE A 138 8.54 6.11 13.68
N GLU A 139 9.26 5.46 14.58
CA GLU A 139 10.67 5.67 14.80
C GLU A 139 11.43 4.36 14.56
N LEU A 140 12.46 4.41 13.72
CA LEU A 140 13.32 3.29 13.40
C LEU A 140 14.69 3.51 14.03
N VAL A 141 15.14 2.56 14.84
CA VAL A 141 16.45 2.57 15.47
C VAL A 141 17.27 1.41 14.94
N ARG A 142 18.54 1.70 14.61
CA ARG A 142 19.47 0.67 14.15
C ARG A 142 19.77 -0.29 15.29
N THR A 143 19.65 -1.60 15.04
CA THR A 143 20.06 -2.62 15.99
C THR A 143 21.56 -2.86 15.83
N HIS A 144 22.32 -2.62 16.88
CA HIS A 144 23.71 -3.07 16.93
C HIS A 144 23.73 -4.58 17.16
N LYS A 145 24.41 -5.28 16.26
CA LYS A 145 24.81 -6.66 16.51
C LYS A 145 26.06 -6.69 17.36
#